data_19009df9c4a4777fc9b54be41f51e129
#
_entry.id   19009df9c4a4777fc9b54be41f51e129
#
_cell.length_a   1.000
_cell.length_b   1.000
_cell.length_c   1.000
_cell.angle_alpha   90.00
_cell.angle_beta   90.00
_cell.angle_gamma   90.00
#
_symmetry.space_group_name_H-M   'P 1'
#
loop_
_entity.id
_entity.type
_entity.pdbx_description
1 polymer ?
#
loop_
_entity_poly.entity_id
_entity_poly.type
_entity_poly.pdbx_seq_one_letter_code
_entity_poly.pdbx_strand_id
1 'polypeptide(L)'
;MAKEKLTSSKVEAARRPGLLNDGGGLYLSVAKGGSKSWCFRFMLGGRRRTMGLGGFDKVDLHEARERARQYRELVKQGIDPIDHRRTGRALAAAKTAMTFRTAALAFIDGKRSGWTAAYAQQWIIHFETYVFPEIGALPMQAVNDTDVVLNILEPIWQTRNQTAWRIRGRLEMIINWAKFRGYCTGENAARWEGHFEHQLARPGQIRSIRHHPALPYRDVPEFLKKLRQHRGMAAIALDFTLLTAGRQKETRLARWSEFDLAAGIWTIPAPRMKMRREHRVVLNEPALAILREVAALKSSEDDFVFPGIKPGQPIGQHVMKTLMRYMGYTGSPHDLLKTAR
;
A
#
# COMPACT_ATOMS: atom_id res chain seq x y z
N MET A 1 45.41 10.65 32.83
CA MET A 1 45.98 9.30 33.05
C MET A 1 46.62 8.82 31.75
N ALA A 2 47.80 8.24 31.83
CA ALA A 2 48.53 7.72 30.67
C ALA A 2 47.64 6.68 29.95
N LYS A 3 47.46 6.85 28.67
CA LYS A 3 46.79 5.93 27.74
C LYS A 3 47.88 5.11 27.02
N GLU A 4 47.49 3.94 26.50
CA GLU A 4 48.36 3.14 25.64
C GLU A 4 49.55 2.47 26.35
N LYS A 5 49.26 1.82 27.49
CA LYS A 5 50.28 1.13 28.31
C LYS A 5 50.68 -0.26 27.76
N LEU A 6 49.82 -0.89 26.98
CA LEU A 6 50.05 -2.21 26.38
C LEU A 6 50.66 -2.06 24.99
N THR A 7 51.54 -2.99 24.64
CA THR A 7 52.03 -3.17 23.29
C THR A 7 51.51 -4.52 22.75
N SER A 8 51.49 -4.71 21.43
CA SER A 8 51.08 -5.97 20.82
C SER A 8 51.86 -7.14 21.41
N SER A 9 53.20 -7.00 21.58
CA SER A 9 54.02 -8.03 22.20
C SER A 9 53.63 -8.34 23.64
N LYS A 10 53.30 -7.39 24.46
CA LYS A 10 52.84 -7.58 25.84
C LYS A 10 51.47 -8.30 25.87
N VAL A 11 50.57 -7.94 24.93
CA VAL A 11 49.26 -8.58 24.81
C VAL A 11 49.39 -10.06 24.37
N GLU A 12 50.26 -10.32 23.43
CA GLU A 12 50.55 -11.69 22.94
C GLU A 12 51.23 -12.54 24.03
N ALA A 13 52.18 -11.98 24.75
CA ALA A 13 52.90 -12.66 25.82
C ALA A 13 52.08 -12.89 27.11
N ALA A 14 50.99 -12.18 27.29
CA ALA A 14 50.16 -12.29 28.49
C ALA A 14 49.58 -13.69 28.66
N ARG A 15 49.96 -14.39 29.79
CA ARG A 15 49.49 -15.74 30.13
C ARG A 15 48.85 -15.81 31.51
N ARG A 16 49.21 -14.88 32.42
CA ARG A 16 48.69 -14.89 33.79
C ARG A 16 47.25 -14.43 33.81
N PRO A 17 46.32 -15.20 34.43
CA PRO A 17 44.95 -14.78 34.58
C PRO A 17 44.82 -13.44 35.30
N GLY A 18 43.96 -12.55 34.82
CA GLY A 18 43.75 -11.23 35.40
C GLY A 18 43.39 -10.16 34.39
N LEU A 19 43.46 -8.94 34.85
CA LEU A 19 43.14 -7.74 34.04
C LEU A 19 44.39 -6.86 33.88
N LEU A 20 44.79 -6.69 32.64
CA LEU A 20 45.92 -5.80 32.26
C LEU A 20 45.32 -4.46 31.74
N ASN A 21 45.72 -3.40 32.37
CA ASN A 21 45.22 -2.04 32.08
C ASN A 21 46.00 -1.36 30.93
N ASP A 22 45.30 -0.98 29.85
CA ASP A 22 45.85 -0.19 28.76
C ASP A 22 45.71 1.35 29.00
N GLY A 23 44.84 1.72 29.91
CA GLY A 23 44.49 3.11 30.15
C GLY A 23 43.16 3.54 29.56
N GLY A 24 42.64 4.66 30.05
CA GLY A 24 41.37 5.20 29.58
C GLY A 24 40.15 4.26 29.74
N GLY A 25 40.20 3.31 30.71
CA GLY A 25 39.14 2.34 30.93
C GLY A 25 39.25 1.06 30.10
N LEU A 26 40.23 0.94 29.18
CA LEU A 26 40.46 -0.27 28.41
C LEU A 26 41.32 -1.28 29.20
N TYR A 27 40.87 -2.55 29.21
CA TYR A 27 41.57 -3.65 29.85
C TYR A 27 41.59 -4.88 28.96
N LEU A 28 42.73 -5.60 28.97
CA LEU A 28 42.78 -6.98 28.47
C LEU A 28 42.46 -7.91 29.63
N SER A 29 41.44 -8.73 29.47
CA SER A 29 41.09 -9.82 30.40
C SER A 29 41.71 -11.11 29.93
N VAL A 30 42.53 -11.76 30.76
CA VAL A 30 43.09 -13.09 30.53
C VAL A 30 42.36 -14.06 31.47
N ALA A 31 41.69 -15.05 30.92
CA ALA A 31 41.00 -16.09 31.67
C ALA A 31 41.95 -17.18 32.19
N LYS A 32 41.51 -17.96 33.17
CA LYS A 32 42.30 -19.09 33.70
C LYS A 32 42.70 -20.13 32.62
N GLY A 33 41.87 -20.29 31.60
CA GLY A 33 42.16 -21.14 30.41
C GLY A 33 42.98 -20.48 29.31
N GLY A 34 43.58 -19.31 29.55
CA GLY A 34 44.45 -18.59 28.60
C GLY A 34 43.73 -17.76 27.53
N SER A 35 42.42 -17.85 27.41
CA SER A 35 41.67 -17.01 26.47
C SER A 35 41.74 -15.53 26.84
N LYS A 36 41.85 -14.67 25.84
CA LYS A 36 42.00 -13.22 26.01
C LYS A 36 40.83 -12.51 25.41
N SER A 37 40.33 -11.46 26.12
CA SER A 37 39.24 -10.61 25.63
C SER A 37 39.42 -9.16 26.09
N TRP A 38 38.94 -8.25 25.31
CA TRP A 38 38.94 -6.82 25.65
C TRP A 38 37.70 -6.44 26.42
N CYS A 39 37.86 -5.61 27.44
CA CYS A 39 36.76 -5.00 28.18
C CYS A 39 37.02 -3.52 28.46
N PHE A 40 35.90 -2.78 28.47
CA PHE A 40 35.86 -1.36 28.80
C PHE A 40 35.17 -1.16 30.14
N ARG A 41 35.87 -0.52 31.08
CA ARG A 41 35.35 -0.16 32.42
C ARG A 41 35.12 1.35 32.48
N PHE A 42 33.94 1.73 32.96
CA PHE A 42 33.54 3.13 33.08
C PHE A 42 32.69 3.38 34.33
N MET A 43 32.57 4.64 34.69
CA MET A 43 31.70 5.12 35.75
C MET A 43 30.56 5.89 35.10
N LEU A 44 29.32 5.63 35.47
CA LEU A 44 28.16 6.38 35.06
C LEU A 44 27.17 6.45 36.21
N GLY A 45 26.69 7.66 36.55
CA GLY A 45 25.78 7.86 37.71
C GLY A 45 26.33 7.31 39.03
N GLY A 46 27.64 7.43 39.31
CA GLY A 46 28.28 6.91 40.52
C GLY A 46 28.49 5.40 40.53
N ARG A 47 28.09 4.66 39.50
CA ARG A 47 28.20 3.18 39.43
C ARG A 47 29.30 2.76 38.45
N ARG A 48 30.10 1.77 38.88
CA ARG A 48 31.11 1.15 38.01
C ARG A 48 30.45 0.07 37.14
N ARG A 49 30.62 0.18 35.85
CA ARG A 49 30.13 -0.82 34.85
C ARG A 49 31.27 -1.34 33.98
N THR A 50 31.12 -2.54 33.46
CA THR A 50 32.11 -3.20 32.59
C THR A 50 31.40 -3.72 31.36
N MET A 51 31.96 -3.47 30.17
CA MET A 51 31.44 -3.89 28.88
C MET A 51 32.48 -4.67 28.11
N GLY A 52 32.15 -5.85 27.60
CA GLY A 52 33.04 -6.62 26.69
C GLY A 52 33.13 -5.96 25.32
N LEU A 53 34.36 -5.88 24.78
CA LEU A 53 34.64 -5.29 23.46
C LEU A 53 34.89 -6.36 22.38
N GLY A 54 35.14 -7.61 22.77
CA GLY A 54 35.42 -8.75 21.90
C GLY A 54 36.61 -9.58 22.33
N GLY A 55 36.73 -10.81 21.79
CA GLY A 55 37.90 -11.65 21.97
C GLY A 55 39.12 -11.13 21.21
N PHE A 56 40.32 -11.39 21.74
CA PHE A 56 41.57 -10.96 21.11
C PHE A 56 41.78 -11.60 19.72
N ASP A 57 41.19 -12.75 19.49
CA ASP A 57 41.19 -13.47 18.20
C ASP A 57 40.47 -12.69 17.07
N LYS A 58 39.51 -11.79 17.46
CA LYS A 58 38.65 -11.03 16.53
C LYS A 58 38.87 -9.53 16.57
N VAL A 59 39.48 -9.03 17.64
CA VAL A 59 39.65 -7.60 17.91
C VAL A 59 41.10 -7.39 18.36
N ASP A 60 41.89 -6.75 17.51
CA ASP A 60 43.26 -6.40 17.86
C ASP A 60 43.34 -5.21 18.85
N LEU A 61 44.54 -4.87 19.28
CA LEU A 61 44.79 -3.78 20.25
C LEU A 61 44.34 -2.41 19.70
N HIS A 62 44.56 -2.16 18.42
CA HIS A 62 44.23 -0.88 17.79
C HIS A 62 42.68 -0.75 17.72
N GLU A 63 42.00 -1.76 17.26
CA GLU A 63 40.54 -1.78 17.18
C GLU A 63 39.88 -1.70 18.57
N ALA A 64 40.45 -2.38 19.58
CA ALA A 64 39.99 -2.27 20.96
C ALA A 64 40.09 -0.86 21.51
N ARG A 65 41.16 -0.13 21.19
CA ARG A 65 41.35 1.27 21.55
C ARG A 65 40.33 2.19 20.89
N GLU A 66 40.07 1.96 19.59
CA GLU A 66 39.08 2.74 18.86
C GLU A 66 37.65 2.52 19.41
N ARG A 67 37.27 1.28 19.66
CA ARG A 67 35.98 0.95 20.31
C ARG A 67 35.89 1.61 21.71
N ALA A 68 36.93 1.51 22.50
CA ALA A 68 36.94 2.14 23.82
C ALA A 68 36.86 3.66 23.75
N ARG A 69 37.45 4.29 22.70
CA ARG A 69 37.35 5.74 22.47
C ARG A 69 35.91 6.16 22.19
N GLN A 70 35.26 5.44 21.29
CA GLN A 70 33.84 5.68 20.93
C GLN A 70 32.94 5.59 22.18
N TYR A 71 33.10 4.55 22.98
CA TYR A 71 32.29 4.35 24.17
C TYR A 71 32.60 5.39 25.28
N ARG A 72 33.83 5.92 25.36
CA ARG A 72 34.13 7.02 26.24
C ARG A 72 33.41 8.31 25.89
N GLU A 73 33.25 8.59 24.59
CA GLU A 73 32.47 9.75 24.16
C GLU A 73 30.98 9.61 24.56
N LEU A 74 30.39 8.43 24.44
CA LEU A 74 29.02 8.18 24.92
C LEU A 74 28.91 8.40 26.43
N VAL A 75 29.86 7.89 27.22
CA VAL A 75 29.87 8.09 28.66
C VAL A 75 30.00 9.58 29.04
N LYS A 76 30.82 10.36 28.33
CA LYS A 76 30.91 11.82 28.52
C LYS A 76 29.60 12.55 28.26
N GLN A 77 28.79 12.04 27.30
CA GLN A 77 27.46 12.55 26.99
C GLN A 77 26.38 12.06 27.98
N GLY A 78 26.77 11.29 29.01
CA GLY A 78 25.81 10.70 29.94
C GLY A 78 25.06 9.48 29.42
N ILE A 79 25.45 8.97 28.26
CA ILE A 79 24.79 7.79 27.60
C ILE A 79 25.52 6.54 28.06
N ASP A 80 24.72 5.51 28.50
CA ASP A 80 25.26 4.21 28.85
C ASP A 80 25.61 3.39 27.59
N PRO A 81 26.90 3.05 27.35
CA PRO A 81 27.29 2.28 26.15
C PRO A 81 26.68 0.89 26.08
N ILE A 82 26.36 0.24 27.21
CA ILE A 82 25.75 -1.09 27.23
C ILE A 82 24.32 -1.00 26.75
N ASP A 83 23.56 -0.03 27.26
CA ASP A 83 22.17 0.17 26.86
C ASP A 83 22.06 0.68 25.43
N HIS A 84 22.95 1.58 25.01
CA HIS A 84 23.05 2.04 23.63
C HIS A 84 23.28 0.86 22.65
N ARG A 85 24.23 -0.03 22.95
CA ARG A 85 24.49 -1.23 22.15
C ARG A 85 23.30 -2.20 22.14
N ARG A 86 22.64 -2.38 23.29
CA ARG A 86 21.46 -3.25 23.43
C ARG A 86 20.30 -2.71 22.59
N THR A 87 20.03 -1.42 22.66
CA THR A 87 18.99 -0.74 21.87
C THR A 87 19.29 -0.84 20.37
N GLY A 88 20.54 -0.57 19.97
CA GLY A 88 20.95 -0.71 18.57
C GLY A 88 20.77 -2.14 18.03
N ARG A 89 21.11 -3.16 18.81
CA ARG A 89 20.88 -4.58 18.44
C ARG A 89 19.41 -4.93 18.35
N ALA A 90 18.59 -4.45 19.30
CA ALA A 90 17.15 -4.67 19.31
C ALA A 90 16.47 -4.02 18.09
N LEU A 91 16.87 -2.79 17.74
CA LEU A 91 16.41 -2.10 16.54
C LEU A 91 16.82 -2.83 15.25
N ALA A 92 18.08 -3.29 15.18
CA ALA A 92 18.56 -4.08 14.03
C ALA A 92 17.78 -5.39 13.89
N ALA A 93 17.54 -6.11 14.99
CA ALA A 93 16.73 -7.33 15.00
C ALA A 93 15.27 -7.07 14.58
N ALA A 94 14.67 -6.00 15.08
CA ALA A 94 13.31 -5.59 14.70
C ALA A 94 13.20 -5.23 13.22
N LYS A 95 14.21 -4.55 12.65
CA LYS A 95 14.29 -4.27 11.21
C LYS A 95 14.39 -5.54 10.36
N THR A 96 15.16 -6.50 10.82
CA THR A 96 15.31 -7.80 10.13
C THR A 96 14.05 -8.66 10.25
N ALA A 97 13.28 -8.51 11.33
CA ALA A 97 12.02 -9.24 11.56
C ALA A 97 10.81 -8.64 10.81
N MET A 98 10.90 -7.41 10.25
CA MET A 98 9.80 -6.78 9.50
C MET A 98 9.60 -7.49 8.16
N THR A 99 8.56 -8.32 8.06
CA THR A 99 8.20 -8.98 6.82
C THR A 99 7.46 -8.03 5.87
N PHE A 100 7.46 -8.37 4.57
CA PHE A 100 6.72 -7.60 3.58
C PHE A 100 5.21 -7.53 3.89
N ARG A 101 4.60 -8.66 4.28
CA ARG A 101 3.16 -8.69 4.64
C ARG A 101 2.86 -7.72 5.76
N THR A 102 3.66 -7.73 6.82
CA THR A 102 3.49 -6.84 7.96
C THR A 102 3.66 -5.37 7.56
N ALA A 103 4.68 -5.07 6.76
CA ALA A 103 4.94 -3.73 6.25
C ALA A 103 3.81 -3.22 5.34
N ALA A 104 3.34 -4.07 4.42
CA ALA A 104 2.26 -3.73 3.50
C ALA A 104 0.94 -3.44 4.22
N LEU A 105 0.56 -4.27 5.20
CA LEU A 105 -0.65 -4.07 5.98
C LEU A 105 -0.56 -2.81 6.84
N ALA A 106 0.59 -2.54 7.47
CA ALA A 106 0.83 -1.31 8.23
C ALA A 106 0.76 -0.06 7.34
N PHE A 107 1.32 -0.13 6.12
CA PHE A 107 1.21 0.95 5.14
C PHE A 107 -0.24 1.21 4.73
N ILE A 108 -1.00 0.15 4.38
CA ILE A 108 -2.42 0.25 3.99
C ILE A 108 -3.24 0.86 5.13
N ASP A 109 -3.03 0.39 6.36
CA ASP A 109 -3.74 0.89 7.53
C ASP A 109 -3.46 2.37 7.78
N GLY A 110 -2.21 2.80 7.71
CA GLY A 110 -1.82 4.21 7.84
C GLY A 110 -2.39 5.12 6.74
N LYS A 111 -2.78 4.58 5.58
CA LYS A 111 -3.43 5.32 4.48
C LYS A 111 -4.96 5.23 4.49
N ARG A 112 -5.53 4.40 5.35
CA ARG A 112 -6.97 4.06 5.35
C ARG A 112 -7.89 5.26 5.52
N SER A 113 -7.51 6.25 6.34
CA SER A 113 -8.28 7.47 6.56
C SER A 113 -8.47 8.33 5.31
N GLY A 114 -7.51 8.28 4.36
CA GLY A 114 -7.57 9.01 3.09
C GLY A 114 -8.17 8.21 1.93
N TRP A 115 -8.45 6.91 2.12
CA TRP A 115 -8.91 6.01 1.07
C TRP A 115 -10.37 5.60 1.26
N THR A 116 -11.04 5.24 0.16
CA THR A 116 -12.32 4.54 0.26
C THR A 116 -12.10 3.09 0.72
N ALA A 117 -13.05 2.53 1.46
CA ALA A 117 -12.97 1.12 1.88
C ALA A 117 -12.76 0.15 0.70
N ALA A 118 -13.46 0.39 -0.43
CA ALA A 118 -13.31 -0.41 -1.65
C ALA A 118 -11.90 -0.32 -2.25
N TYR A 119 -11.25 0.85 -2.18
CA TYR A 119 -9.89 1.02 -2.69
C TYR A 119 -8.88 0.31 -1.79
N ALA A 120 -9.00 0.43 -0.48
CA ALA A 120 -8.15 -0.33 0.47
C ALA A 120 -8.33 -1.84 0.29
N GLN A 121 -9.57 -2.32 0.14
CA GLN A 121 -9.86 -3.72 -0.10
C GLN A 121 -9.25 -4.23 -1.42
N GLN A 122 -9.24 -3.41 -2.48
CA GLN A 122 -8.60 -3.77 -3.75
C GLN A 122 -7.07 -3.95 -3.62
N TRP A 123 -6.40 -3.20 -2.72
CA TRP A 123 -4.98 -3.42 -2.44
C TRP A 123 -4.78 -4.79 -1.80
N ILE A 124 -5.58 -5.11 -0.79
CA ILE A 124 -5.50 -6.39 -0.07
C ILE A 124 -5.72 -7.56 -1.04
N ILE A 125 -6.80 -7.52 -1.84
CA ILE A 125 -7.10 -8.58 -2.83
C ILE A 125 -5.94 -8.78 -3.81
N HIS A 126 -5.36 -7.71 -4.36
CA HIS A 126 -4.23 -7.84 -5.27
C HIS A 126 -3.00 -8.43 -4.57
N PHE A 127 -2.77 -8.08 -3.32
CA PHE A 127 -1.61 -8.58 -2.60
C PHE A 127 -1.79 -10.03 -2.16
N GLU A 128 -2.96 -10.41 -1.69
CA GLU A 128 -3.28 -11.81 -1.37
C GLU A 128 -3.20 -12.71 -2.62
N THR A 129 -3.59 -12.17 -3.78
CA THR A 129 -3.63 -12.97 -5.01
C THR A 129 -2.26 -13.11 -5.68
N TYR A 130 -1.44 -12.04 -5.69
CA TYR A 130 -0.24 -12.00 -6.55
C TYR A 130 1.07 -11.78 -5.81
N VAL A 131 1.04 -11.24 -4.60
CA VAL A 131 2.26 -10.74 -3.95
C VAL A 131 2.60 -11.51 -2.68
N PHE A 132 1.64 -11.66 -1.78
CA PHE A 132 1.90 -12.33 -0.50
C PHE A 132 2.25 -13.81 -0.60
N PRO A 133 1.74 -14.59 -1.58
CA PRO A 133 2.19 -15.96 -1.75
C PRO A 133 3.71 -16.06 -2.01
N GLU A 134 4.27 -15.11 -2.75
CA GLU A 134 5.68 -15.12 -3.18
C GLU A 134 6.60 -14.47 -2.13
N ILE A 135 6.27 -13.27 -1.67
CA ILE A 135 7.17 -12.45 -0.85
C ILE A 135 6.63 -12.07 0.52
N GLY A 136 5.41 -12.46 0.86
CA GLY A 136 4.76 -12.01 2.09
C GLY A 136 5.53 -12.31 3.37
N ALA A 137 6.22 -13.45 3.42
CA ALA A 137 7.03 -13.88 4.56
C ALA A 137 8.48 -13.36 4.53
N LEU A 138 8.93 -12.81 3.41
CA LEU A 138 10.31 -12.33 3.27
C LEU A 138 10.55 -11.06 4.10
N PRO A 139 11.75 -10.89 4.68
CA PRO A 139 12.16 -9.62 5.29
C PRO A 139 12.14 -8.48 4.26
N MET A 140 11.76 -7.27 4.68
CA MET A 140 11.69 -6.10 3.79
C MET A 140 13.01 -5.80 3.04
N GLN A 141 14.16 -6.07 3.66
CA GLN A 141 15.45 -5.89 3.00
C GLN A 141 15.65 -6.85 1.82
N ALA A 142 15.17 -8.10 1.94
CA ALA A 142 15.24 -9.09 0.87
C ALA A 142 14.24 -8.80 -0.27
N VAL A 143 13.12 -8.12 0.03
CA VAL A 143 12.13 -7.74 -0.99
C VAL A 143 12.62 -6.58 -1.86
N ASN A 144 13.53 -5.74 -1.35
CA ASN A 144 14.10 -4.63 -2.13
C ASN A 144 15.21 -5.14 -3.08
N ASP A 145 14.85 -6.10 -3.90
CA ASP A 145 15.67 -6.76 -4.90
C ASP A 145 14.90 -6.83 -6.23
N THR A 146 15.57 -6.55 -7.34
CA THR A 146 14.95 -6.47 -8.67
C THR A 146 14.37 -7.79 -9.12
N ASP A 147 15.10 -8.90 -8.94
CA ASP A 147 14.66 -10.21 -9.39
C ASP A 147 13.46 -10.70 -8.58
N VAL A 148 13.42 -10.39 -7.28
CA VAL A 148 12.29 -10.69 -6.41
C VAL A 148 11.02 -9.96 -6.88
N VAL A 149 11.15 -8.70 -7.30
CA VAL A 149 10.01 -7.92 -7.84
C VAL A 149 9.60 -8.42 -9.22
N LEU A 150 10.57 -8.76 -10.09
CA LEU A 150 10.31 -9.31 -11.43
C LEU A 150 9.56 -10.63 -11.37
N ASN A 151 9.92 -11.54 -10.50
CA ASN A 151 9.26 -12.83 -10.33
C ASN A 151 7.75 -12.70 -10.07
N ILE A 152 7.31 -11.59 -9.44
CA ILE A 152 5.89 -11.31 -9.25
C ILE A 152 5.26 -10.72 -10.51
N LEU A 153 5.98 -9.83 -11.20
CA LEU A 153 5.40 -9.03 -12.27
C LEU A 153 5.39 -9.75 -13.62
N GLU A 154 6.44 -10.47 -13.99
CA GLU A 154 6.60 -11.12 -15.29
C GLU A 154 5.45 -12.06 -15.66
N PRO A 155 4.96 -12.96 -14.77
CA PRO A 155 3.89 -13.89 -15.11
C PRO A 155 2.59 -13.21 -15.51
N ILE A 156 2.37 -11.98 -15.04
CA ILE A 156 1.14 -11.23 -15.28
C ILE A 156 1.33 -10.00 -16.17
N TRP A 157 2.59 -9.68 -16.56
CA TRP A 157 2.89 -8.46 -17.29
C TRP A 157 2.25 -8.42 -18.67
N GLN A 158 2.32 -9.52 -19.41
CA GLN A 158 1.74 -9.62 -20.75
C GLN A 158 0.23 -9.86 -20.73
N THR A 159 -0.26 -10.68 -19.81
CA THR A 159 -1.64 -11.14 -19.77
C THR A 159 -2.59 -10.20 -19.03
N ARG A 160 -2.10 -9.57 -17.96
CA ARG A 160 -2.86 -8.69 -17.05
C ARG A 160 -2.11 -7.38 -16.81
N ASN A 161 -1.58 -6.79 -17.87
CA ASN A 161 -0.64 -5.66 -17.85
C ASN A 161 -1.09 -4.49 -16.95
N GLN A 162 -2.37 -4.09 -16.97
CA GLN A 162 -2.90 -3.02 -16.11
C GLN A 162 -2.87 -3.40 -14.61
N THR A 163 -3.08 -4.67 -14.30
CA THR A 163 -2.98 -5.18 -12.93
C THR A 163 -1.52 -5.21 -12.48
N ALA A 164 -0.63 -5.75 -13.32
CA ALA A 164 0.81 -5.79 -13.06
C ALA A 164 1.38 -4.39 -12.85
N TRP A 165 1.02 -3.43 -13.69
CA TRP A 165 1.41 -2.02 -13.54
C TRP A 165 0.99 -1.42 -12.20
N ARG A 166 -0.27 -1.68 -11.78
CA ARG A 166 -0.77 -1.23 -10.47
C ARG A 166 -0.04 -1.90 -9.32
N ILE A 167 0.24 -3.19 -9.41
CA ILE A 167 1.00 -3.94 -8.39
C ILE A 167 2.40 -3.36 -8.28
N ARG A 168 3.12 -3.15 -9.40
CA ARG A 168 4.44 -2.52 -9.41
C ARG A 168 4.43 -1.17 -8.67
N GLY A 169 3.51 -0.27 -9.02
CA GLY A 169 3.42 1.04 -8.35
C GLY A 169 3.09 0.94 -6.86
N ARG A 170 2.32 -0.07 -6.45
CA ARG A 170 2.03 -0.34 -5.03
C ARG A 170 3.24 -0.88 -4.29
N LEU A 171 4.02 -1.76 -4.90
CA LEU A 171 5.29 -2.24 -4.37
C LEU A 171 6.26 -1.08 -4.19
N GLU A 172 6.40 -0.22 -5.20
CA GLU A 172 7.23 0.98 -5.13
C GLU A 172 6.85 1.89 -3.95
N MET A 173 5.56 2.12 -3.72
CA MET A 173 5.08 2.93 -2.59
C MET A 173 5.43 2.30 -1.23
N ILE A 174 5.26 0.98 -1.09
CA ILE A 174 5.57 0.27 0.16
C ILE A 174 7.06 0.23 0.41
N ILE A 175 7.88 -0.04 -0.60
CA ILE A 175 9.34 -0.05 -0.47
C ILE A 175 9.84 1.35 -0.07
N ASN A 176 9.34 2.43 -0.69
CA ASN A 176 9.68 3.79 -0.30
C ASN A 176 9.29 4.10 1.15
N TRP A 177 8.10 3.68 1.58
CA TRP A 177 7.68 3.82 2.97
C TRP A 177 8.57 3.01 3.92
N ALA A 178 8.92 1.79 3.54
CA ALA A 178 9.80 0.94 4.33
C ALA A 178 11.23 1.51 4.43
N LYS A 179 11.75 2.11 3.36
CA LYS A 179 13.02 2.86 3.37
C LYS A 179 12.96 4.05 4.33
N PHE A 180 11.90 4.85 4.26
CA PHE A 180 11.69 5.95 5.20
C PHE A 180 11.67 5.49 6.66
N ARG A 181 11.05 4.33 6.95
CA ARG A 181 11.02 3.70 8.27
C ARG A 181 12.34 3.00 8.63
N GLY A 182 13.28 2.88 7.70
CA GLY A 182 14.57 2.21 7.88
C GLY A 182 14.47 0.69 7.96
N TYR A 183 13.43 0.08 7.40
CA TYR A 183 13.26 -1.39 7.32
C TYR A 183 14.06 -2.00 6.17
N CYS A 184 14.41 -1.22 5.17
CA CYS A 184 15.30 -1.60 4.07
C CYS A 184 16.14 -0.40 3.60
N THR A 185 17.20 -0.69 2.85
CA THR A 185 18.17 0.28 2.32
C THR A 185 18.39 0.05 0.83
N GLY A 186 19.16 0.90 0.17
CA GLY A 186 19.45 0.79 -1.26
C GLY A 186 18.43 1.54 -2.14
N GLU A 187 18.54 1.40 -3.46
CA GLU A 187 17.59 1.91 -4.43
C GLU A 187 16.26 1.16 -4.33
N ASN A 188 15.17 1.76 -4.81
CA ASN A 188 13.87 1.09 -4.80
C ASN A 188 13.77 0.13 -5.99
N ALA A 189 13.74 -1.16 -5.71
CA ALA A 189 13.70 -2.23 -6.70
C ALA A 189 12.40 -2.25 -7.56
N ALA A 190 11.34 -1.58 -7.11
CA ALA A 190 10.09 -1.47 -7.88
C ALA A 190 9.98 -0.15 -8.67
N ARG A 191 11.03 0.66 -8.71
CA ARG A 191 11.06 1.94 -9.43
C ARG A 191 10.85 1.73 -10.93
N TRP A 192 10.08 2.62 -11.57
CA TRP A 192 9.90 2.58 -13.03
C TRP A 192 11.03 3.33 -13.74
N GLU A 193 11.17 4.62 -13.47
CA GLU A 193 12.13 5.51 -14.14
C GLU A 193 13.57 5.13 -13.79
N GLY A 194 14.41 4.99 -14.81
CA GLY A 194 15.79 4.56 -14.69
C GLY A 194 15.98 3.12 -14.20
N HIS A 195 14.92 2.29 -14.23
CA HIS A 195 15.00 0.90 -13.79
C HIS A 195 14.12 -0.02 -14.65
N PHE A 196 12.87 -0.29 -14.31
CA PHE A 196 12.02 -1.23 -15.06
C PHE A 196 11.66 -0.77 -16.48
N GLU A 197 11.76 0.51 -16.80
CA GLU A 197 11.56 0.99 -18.16
C GLU A 197 12.56 0.41 -19.17
N HIS A 198 13.71 -0.09 -18.70
CA HIS A 198 14.71 -0.75 -19.54
C HIS A 198 14.45 -2.25 -19.75
N GLN A 199 13.58 -2.85 -18.95
CA GLN A 199 13.28 -4.29 -18.99
C GLN A 199 11.85 -4.60 -19.41
N LEU A 200 10.89 -3.75 -19.05
CA LEU A 200 9.47 -4.01 -19.22
C LEU A 200 8.82 -2.94 -20.12
N ALA A 201 8.07 -3.39 -21.14
CA ALA A 201 7.29 -2.46 -21.95
C ALA A 201 6.13 -1.85 -21.14
N ARG A 202 5.81 -0.57 -21.36
CA ARG A 202 4.65 0.09 -20.75
C ARG A 202 3.35 -0.59 -21.19
N PRO A 203 2.31 -0.64 -20.34
CA PRO A 203 1.03 -1.30 -20.67
C PRO A 203 0.42 -0.84 -22.00
N GLY A 204 0.55 0.44 -22.36
CA GLY A 204 0.06 0.97 -23.62
C GLY A 204 0.81 0.48 -24.86
N GLN A 205 2.06 0.01 -24.69
CA GLN A 205 2.87 -0.58 -25.75
C GLN A 205 2.55 -2.06 -25.95
N ILE A 206 2.15 -2.77 -24.86
CA ILE A 206 1.81 -4.19 -24.90
C ILE A 206 0.44 -4.39 -25.56
N ARG A 207 -0.53 -3.59 -25.15
CA ARG A 207 -1.89 -3.66 -25.65
C ARG A 207 -2.42 -2.27 -25.94
N SER A 208 -2.75 -2.02 -27.20
CA SER A 208 -3.45 -0.78 -27.57
C SER A 208 -4.74 -0.68 -26.73
N ILE A 209 -5.00 0.50 -26.20
CA ILE A 209 -6.24 0.77 -25.48
C ILE A 209 -7.38 0.68 -26.49
N ARG A 210 -8.04 -0.48 -26.57
CA ARG A 210 -9.31 -0.58 -27.28
C ARG A 210 -10.37 0.00 -26.37
N HIS A 211 -10.85 1.17 -26.71
CA HIS A 211 -12.07 1.70 -26.10
C HIS A 211 -13.21 0.73 -26.42
N HIS A 212 -14.07 0.46 -25.44
CA HIS A 212 -15.31 -0.26 -25.75
C HIS A 212 -16.05 0.56 -26.81
N PRO A 213 -16.58 -0.10 -27.86
CA PRO A 213 -17.33 0.61 -28.89
C PRO A 213 -18.53 1.30 -28.23
N ALA A 214 -18.65 2.59 -28.46
CA ALA A 214 -19.87 3.32 -28.12
C ALA A 214 -20.97 2.89 -29.11
N LEU A 215 -22.23 2.87 -28.66
CA LEU A 215 -23.35 2.69 -29.58
C LEU A 215 -23.40 3.89 -30.52
N PRO A 216 -23.41 3.70 -31.85
CA PRO A 216 -23.56 4.82 -32.77
C PRO A 216 -24.82 5.64 -32.44
N TYR A 217 -24.72 6.96 -32.49
CA TYR A 217 -25.83 7.86 -32.13
C TYR A 217 -27.14 7.52 -32.88
N ARG A 218 -27.04 7.20 -34.16
CA ARG A 218 -28.17 6.79 -35.02
C ARG A 218 -28.89 5.53 -34.52
N ASP A 219 -28.23 4.68 -33.77
CA ASP A 219 -28.79 3.41 -33.28
C ASP A 219 -29.44 3.55 -31.89
N VAL A 220 -29.24 4.70 -31.21
CA VAL A 220 -29.80 4.99 -29.88
C VAL A 220 -31.32 4.93 -29.86
N PRO A 221 -32.07 5.51 -30.83
CA PRO A 221 -33.53 5.43 -30.82
C PRO A 221 -34.06 3.99 -30.88
N GLU A 222 -33.47 3.16 -31.72
CA GLU A 222 -33.84 1.73 -31.80
C GLU A 222 -33.48 0.98 -30.52
N PHE A 223 -32.32 1.24 -29.95
CA PHE A 223 -31.92 0.70 -28.68
C PHE A 223 -32.94 1.05 -27.58
N LEU A 224 -33.34 2.32 -27.46
CA LEU A 224 -34.31 2.77 -26.48
C LEU A 224 -35.69 2.13 -26.70
N LYS A 225 -36.11 1.98 -27.95
CA LYS A 225 -37.36 1.29 -28.31
C LYS A 225 -37.34 -0.16 -27.83
N LYS A 226 -36.24 -0.90 -28.05
CA LYS A 226 -36.05 -2.25 -27.55
C LYS A 226 -35.98 -2.30 -26.04
N LEU A 227 -35.21 -1.39 -25.42
CA LEU A 227 -35.06 -1.32 -23.95
C LEU A 227 -36.42 -1.17 -23.24
N ARG A 228 -37.29 -0.31 -23.75
CA ARG A 228 -38.61 -0.03 -23.19
C ARG A 228 -39.62 -1.16 -23.36
N GLN A 229 -39.31 -2.17 -24.17
CA GLN A 229 -40.09 -3.43 -24.25
C GLN A 229 -39.77 -4.37 -23.08
N HIS A 230 -38.61 -4.22 -22.45
CA HIS A 230 -38.23 -4.98 -21.26
C HIS A 230 -38.89 -4.42 -20.02
N ARG A 231 -39.64 -5.27 -19.31
CA ARG A 231 -40.22 -4.91 -18.01
C ARG A 231 -39.23 -5.25 -16.89
N GLY A 232 -39.15 -4.37 -15.92
CA GLY A 232 -38.34 -4.60 -14.72
C GLY A 232 -37.36 -3.48 -14.40
N MET A 233 -36.96 -3.42 -13.14
CA MET A 233 -36.18 -2.30 -12.57
C MET A 233 -34.85 -2.06 -13.30
N ALA A 234 -34.22 -3.09 -13.87
CA ALA A 234 -32.97 -2.95 -14.63
C ALA A 234 -33.16 -2.12 -15.92
N ALA A 235 -34.28 -2.30 -16.62
CA ALA A 235 -34.59 -1.55 -17.84
C ALA A 235 -34.92 -0.10 -17.53
N ILE A 236 -35.77 0.10 -16.53
CA ILE A 236 -36.18 1.43 -16.05
C ILE A 236 -34.94 2.25 -15.58
N ALA A 237 -34.08 1.64 -14.77
CA ALA A 237 -32.86 2.28 -14.30
C ALA A 237 -31.85 2.57 -15.43
N LEU A 238 -31.78 1.72 -16.46
CA LEU A 238 -30.92 1.95 -17.63
C LEU A 238 -31.45 3.11 -18.49
N ASP A 239 -32.76 3.15 -18.76
CA ASP A 239 -33.41 4.27 -19.48
C ASP A 239 -33.18 5.59 -18.74
N PHE A 240 -33.43 5.63 -17.44
CA PHE A 240 -33.12 6.80 -16.61
C PHE A 240 -31.65 7.22 -16.65
N THR A 241 -30.71 6.25 -16.63
CA THR A 241 -29.27 6.51 -16.74
C THR A 241 -28.94 7.21 -18.06
N LEU A 242 -29.55 6.79 -19.15
CA LEU A 242 -29.33 7.40 -20.47
C LEU A 242 -29.95 8.79 -20.58
N LEU A 243 -31.18 8.95 -20.10
CA LEU A 243 -31.91 10.25 -20.14
C LEU A 243 -31.21 11.34 -19.32
N THR A 244 -30.56 10.95 -18.23
CA THR A 244 -29.86 11.89 -17.32
C THR A 244 -28.36 12.00 -17.59
N ALA A 245 -27.81 11.20 -18.50
CA ALA A 245 -26.38 11.04 -18.71
C ALA A 245 -25.61 10.74 -17.40
N GLY A 246 -26.27 10.15 -16.40
CA GLY A 246 -25.74 9.81 -15.09
C GLY A 246 -24.81 8.60 -15.15
N ARG A 247 -23.90 8.49 -14.20
CA ARG A 247 -23.10 7.25 -14.10
C ARG A 247 -23.95 6.13 -13.51
N GLN A 248 -23.73 4.89 -13.99
CA GLN A 248 -24.43 3.71 -13.49
C GLN A 248 -24.48 3.63 -11.96
N LYS A 249 -23.38 3.97 -11.27
CA LYS A 249 -23.34 3.97 -9.80
C LYS A 249 -24.19 5.07 -9.20
N GLU A 250 -24.25 6.22 -9.83
CA GLU A 250 -25.05 7.37 -9.39
C GLU A 250 -26.54 7.03 -9.47
N THR A 251 -27.02 6.53 -10.61
CA THR A 251 -28.41 6.06 -10.79
C THR A 251 -28.74 4.92 -9.81
N ARG A 252 -27.92 3.90 -9.77
CA ARG A 252 -28.18 2.71 -8.95
C ARG A 252 -28.37 3.01 -7.46
N LEU A 253 -27.64 3.98 -6.96
CA LEU A 253 -27.66 4.38 -5.54
C LEU A 253 -28.51 5.64 -5.30
N ALA A 254 -29.28 6.10 -6.27
CA ALA A 254 -30.15 7.26 -6.12
C ALA A 254 -31.21 7.01 -5.05
N ARG A 255 -31.40 7.99 -4.17
CA ARG A 255 -32.41 7.98 -3.13
C ARG A 255 -33.46 9.04 -3.42
N TRP A 256 -34.70 8.84 -2.96
CA TRP A 256 -35.78 9.80 -3.14
C TRP A 256 -35.48 11.18 -2.55
N SER A 257 -34.79 11.23 -1.42
CA SER A 257 -34.34 12.48 -0.79
C SER A 257 -33.40 13.33 -1.67
N GLU A 258 -32.92 12.82 -2.79
CA GLU A 258 -32.06 13.55 -3.71
C GLU A 258 -32.85 14.27 -4.82
N PHE A 259 -34.17 14.07 -4.91
CA PHE A 259 -34.98 14.54 -6.02
C PHE A 259 -35.95 15.63 -5.57
N ASP A 260 -35.89 16.80 -6.21
CA ASP A 260 -36.94 17.78 -6.23
C ASP A 260 -37.73 17.60 -7.53
N LEU A 261 -38.88 16.87 -7.41
CA LEU A 261 -39.70 16.57 -8.57
C LEU A 261 -40.47 17.81 -9.07
N ALA A 262 -40.73 18.79 -8.20
CA ALA A 262 -41.42 20.02 -8.57
C ALA A 262 -40.48 20.94 -9.38
N ALA A 263 -39.24 21.07 -8.96
CA ALA A 263 -38.22 21.82 -9.68
C ALA A 263 -37.60 21.03 -10.85
N GLY A 264 -37.84 19.71 -10.94
CA GLY A 264 -37.25 18.87 -11.96
C GLY A 264 -35.69 18.70 -11.78
N ILE A 265 -35.24 18.60 -10.54
CA ILE A 265 -33.79 18.57 -10.23
C ILE A 265 -33.47 17.31 -9.44
N TRP A 266 -32.40 16.62 -9.87
CA TRP A 266 -31.72 15.57 -9.10
C TRP A 266 -30.43 16.10 -8.53
N THR A 267 -30.29 16.17 -7.23
CA THR A 267 -29.10 16.65 -6.52
C THR A 267 -28.30 15.46 -5.97
N ILE A 268 -27.19 15.12 -6.61
CA ILE A 268 -26.31 14.04 -6.17
C ILE A 268 -25.34 14.58 -5.11
N PRO A 269 -25.37 14.07 -3.86
CA PRO A 269 -24.57 14.64 -2.79
C PRO A 269 -23.07 14.37 -2.97
N ALA A 270 -22.24 15.30 -2.51
CA ALA A 270 -20.77 15.28 -2.63
C ALA A 270 -20.10 13.94 -2.24
N PRO A 271 -20.49 13.23 -1.17
CA PRO A 271 -19.89 11.94 -0.79
C PRO A 271 -20.05 10.83 -1.86
N ARG A 272 -21.06 10.93 -2.71
CA ARG A 272 -21.33 9.97 -3.80
C ARG A 272 -20.56 10.30 -5.08
N MET A 273 -20.06 11.53 -5.19
CA MET A 273 -19.35 12.03 -6.39
C MET A 273 -17.86 11.77 -6.33
N LYS A 274 -17.27 11.38 -7.49
CA LYS A 274 -15.81 11.16 -7.61
C LYS A 274 -14.99 12.39 -7.21
N MET A 275 -15.50 13.59 -7.55
CA MET A 275 -14.81 14.86 -7.29
C MET A 275 -15.19 15.47 -5.94
N ARG A 276 -15.97 14.76 -5.10
CA ARG A 276 -16.46 15.24 -3.79
C ARG A 276 -17.12 16.62 -3.82
N ARG A 277 -17.80 16.91 -4.92
CA ARG A 277 -18.63 18.12 -5.09
C ARG A 277 -20.04 17.69 -5.46
N GLU A 278 -21.04 18.36 -4.92
CA GLU A 278 -22.44 18.19 -5.28
C GLU A 278 -22.62 18.36 -6.79
N HIS A 279 -23.47 17.54 -7.38
CA HIS A 279 -23.80 17.61 -8.79
C HIS A 279 -25.31 17.66 -8.99
N ARG A 280 -25.79 18.69 -9.68
CA ARG A 280 -27.20 18.87 -10.00
C ARG A 280 -27.45 18.48 -11.44
N VAL A 281 -28.45 17.64 -11.66
CA VAL A 281 -28.91 17.18 -12.96
C VAL A 281 -30.32 17.72 -13.18
N VAL A 282 -30.53 18.49 -14.24
CA VAL A 282 -31.84 18.91 -14.68
C VAL A 282 -32.52 17.71 -15.34
N LEU A 283 -33.72 17.39 -14.87
CA LEU A 283 -34.52 16.26 -15.36
C LEU A 283 -35.41 16.70 -16.49
N ASN A 284 -35.33 15.99 -17.61
CA ASN A 284 -36.29 16.16 -18.72
C ASN A 284 -37.62 15.41 -18.42
N GLU A 285 -38.66 15.72 -19.15
CA GLU A 285 -39.97 15.11 -18.94
C GLU A 285 -39.99 13.58 -19.02
N PRO A 286 -39.28 12.92 -19.93
CA PRO A 286 -39.17 11.45 -19.91
C PRO A 286 -38.54 10.89 -18.62
N ALA A 287 -37.52 11.56 -18.05
CA ALA A 287 -36.90 11.14 -16.80
C ALA A 287 -37.86 11.33 -15.61
N LEU A 288 -38.62 12.44 -15.60
CA LEU A 288 -39.68 12.69 -14.60
C LEU A 288 -40.81 11.67 -14.70
N ALA A 289 -41.20 11.25 -15.90
CA ALA A 289 -42.20 10.22 -16.11
C ALA A 289 -41.75 8.88 -15.51
N ILE A 290 -40.49 8.48 -15.69
CA ILE A 290 -39.91 7.30 -15.04
C ILE A 290 -39.99 7.41 -13.51
N LEU A 291 -39.64 8.56 -12.94
CA LEU A 291 -39.70 8.75 -11.48
C LEU A 291 -41.12 8.66 -10.95
N ARG A 292 -42.11 9.22 -11.66
CA ARG A 292 -43.53 9.09 -11.30
C ARG A 292 -44.00 7.64 -11.34
N GLU A 293 -43.59 6.86 -12.35
CA GLU A 293 -43.89 5.42 -12.47
C GLU A 293 -43.36 4.65 -11.26
N VAL A 294 -42.07 4.84 -10.89
CA VAL A 294 -41.48 4.10 -9.78
C VAL A 294 -41.84 4.64 -8.41
N ALA A 295 -42.45 5.81 -8.33
CA ALA A 295 -42.87 6.43 -7.06
C ALA A 295 -43.88 5.55 -6.27
N ALA A 296 -44.65 4.70 -6.96
CA ALA A 296 -45.54 3.72 -6.32
C ALA A 296 -44.80 2.72 -5.41
N LEU A 297 -43.50 2.53 -5.60
CA LEU A 297 -42.62 1.65 -4.81
C LEU A 297 -41.97 2.37 -3.63
N LYS A 298 -42.16 3.68 -3.50
CA LYS A 298 -41.56 4.50 -2.44
C LYS A 298 -42.30 4.28 -1.13
N SER A 299 -41.57 3.96 -0.08
CA SER A 299 -42.10 3.90 1.31
C SER A 299 -41.52 5.00 2.19
N SER A 300 -40.29 5.50 1.86
CA SER A 300 -39.56 6.52 2.62
C SER A 300 -38.74 7.40 1.68
N GLU A 301 -38.39 8.61 2.13
CA GLU A 301 -37.43 9.49 1.43
C GLU A 301 -36.03 8.90 1.34
N ASP A 302 -35.68 8.04 2.27
CA ASP A 302 -34.37 7.35 2.27
C ASP A 302 -34.34 6.10 1.41
N ASP A 303 -35.48 5.70 0.80
CA ASP A 303 -35.52 4.54 -0.07
C ASP A 303 -34.70 4.76 -1.38
N PHE A 304 -34.17 3.68 -1.93
CA PHE A 304 -33.62 3.74 -3.26
C PHE A 304 -34.70 3.89 -4.33
N VAL A 305 -34.48 4.81 -5.27
CA VAL A 305 -35.41 5.00 -6.41
C VAL A 305 -35.50 3.74 -7.27
N PHE A 306 -34.40 3.01 -7.39
CA PHE A 306 -34.34 1.75 -8.13
C PHE A 306 -34.01 0.59 -7.16
N PRO A 307 -35.05 0.05 -6.47
CA PRO A 307 -34.85 -0.99 -5.48
C PRO A 307 -34.46 -2.32 -6.10
N GLY A 308 -33.69 -3.11 -5.38
CA GLY A 308 -33.34 -4.48 -5.72
C GLY A 308 -34.38 -5.49 -5.24
N ILE A 309 -34.11 -6.77 -5.46
CA ILE A 309 -34.97 -7.86 -5.01
C ILE A 309 -35.03 -7.94 -3.47
N LYS A 310 -33.91 -7.61 -2.81
CA LYS A 310 -33.86 -7.60 -1.34
C LYS A 310 -34.32 -6.26 -0.80
N PRO A 311 -35.25 -6.22 0.16
CA PRO A 311 -35.71 -4.98 0.79
C PRO A 311 -34.54 -4.12 1.29
N GLY A 312 -34.65 -2.79 1.12
CA GLY A 312 -33.63 -1.84 1.54
C GLY A 312 -32.30 -1.89 0.77
N GLN A 313 -32.21 -2.67 -0.31
CA GLN A 313 -31.03 -2.74 -1.16
C GLN A 313 -31.33 -2.16 -2.55
N PRO A 314 -30.37 -1.48 -3.17
CA PRO A 314 -30.50 -1.03 -4.56
C PRO A 314 -30.37 -2.20 -5.53
N ILE A 315 -30.76 -1.98 -6.79
CA ILE A 315 -30.51 -2.96 -7.86
C ILE A 315 -29.03 -3.37 -7.89
N GLY A 316 -28.80 -4.62 -8.28
CA GLY A 316 -27.46 -5.21 -8.32
C GLY A 316 -26.49 -4.46 -9.24
N GLN A 317 -25.21 -4.49 -8.92
CA GLN A 317 -24.17 -3.73 -9.62
C GLN A 317 -24.07 -4.05 -11.14
N HIS A 318 -24.43 -5.27 -11.54
CA HIS A 318 -24.23 -5.74 -12.91
C HIS A 318 -25.52 -5.87 -13.72
N VAL A 319 -26.68 -5.62 -13.13
CA VAL A 319 -27.98 -5.93 -13.77
C VAL A 319 -28.21 -5.15 -15.08
N MET A 320 -27.87 -3.86 -15.11
CA MET A 320 -27.98 -3.05 -16.34
C MET A 320 -27.06 -3.59 -17.45
N LYS A 321 -25.81 -3.95 -17.12
CA LYS A 321 -24.86 -4.53 -18.06
C LYS A 321 -25.30 -5.90 -18.54
N THR A 322 -25.88 -6.71 -17.65
CA THR A 322 -26.43 -8.03 -18.00
C THR A 322 -27.60 -7.89 -18.94
N LEU A 323 -28.51 -6.93 -18.70
CA LEU A 323 -29.63 -6.63 -19.60
C LEU A 323 -29.13 -6.21 -20.99
N MET A 324 -28.15 -5.30 -21.08
CA MET A 324 -27.55 -4.91 -22.36
C MET A 324 -27.00 -6.11 -23.15
N ARG A 325 -26.30 -7.03 -22.46
CA ARG A 325 -25.80 -8.26 -23.10
C ARG A 325 -26.95 -9.16 -23.61
N TYR A 326 -28.01 -9.30 -22.82
CA TYR A 326 -29.19 -10.03 -23.23
C TYR A 326 -29.85 -9.40 -24.46
N MET A 327 -29.85 -8.09 -24.58
CA MET A 327 -30.30 -7.36 -25.77
C MET A 327 -29.32 -7.40 -26.94
N GLY A 328 -28.20 -8.13 -26.86
CA GLY A 328 -27.19 -8.24 -27.91
C GLY A 328 -26.16 -7.11 -27.98
N TYR A 329 -26.09 -6.23 -26.97
CA TYR A 329 -25.14 -5.12 -26.95
C TYR A 329 -23.91 -5.46 -26.08
N THR A 330 -22.71 -5.21 -26.65
CA THR A 330 -21.44 -5.36 -25.95
C THR A 330 -21.00 -4.00 -25.39
N GLY A 331 -20.60 -3.94 -24.12
CA GLY A 331 -20.17 -2.69 -23.49
C GLY A 331 -20.80 -2.51 -22.11
N SER A 332 -20.70 -1.31 -21.60
CA SER A 332 -21.29 -0.90 -20.33
C SER A 332 -22.24 0.28 -20.54
N PRO A 333 -23.15 0.56 -19.58
CA PRO A 333 -23.99 1.78 -19.61
C PRO A 333 -23.18 3.06 -19.81
N HIS A 334 -21.95 3.11 -19.29
CA HIS A 334 -21.06 4.25 -19.49
C HIS A 334 -20.59 4.44 -20.93
N ASP A 335 -20.48 3.34 -21.70
CA ASP A 335 -20.05 3.44 -23.10
C ASP A 335 -21.17 3.98 -24.00
N LEU A 336 -22.45 3.74 -23.62
CA LEU A 336 -23.60 4.38 -24.24
C LEU A 336 -23.61 5.89 -24.05
N LEU A 337 -23.17 6.38 -22.89
CA LEU A 337 -23.12 7.81 -22.56
C LEU A 337 -22.05 8.58 -23.35
N LYS A 338 -21.04 7.92 -23.91
CA LYS A 338 -20.04 8.54 -24.78
C LYS A 338 -20.63 9.02 -26.10
N THR A 339 -21.75 8.43 -26.49
CA THR A 339 -22.47 8.77 -27.71
C THR A 339 -23.39 10.00 -27.52
N ALA A 340 -23.74 10.29 -26.26
CA ALA A 340 -24.65 11.40 -25.91
C ALA A 340 -23.90 12.72 -25.58
N ARG A 341 -22.56 12.71 -25.66
CA ARG A 341 -21.68 13.88 -25.54
C ARG A 341 -21.09 14.23 -26.89
#